data_d670fe79f4ddc53f7ed9d0d4228d1745
#
_entry.id   d670fe79f4ddc53f7ed9d0d4228d1745
#
_cell.length_a   1.000
_cell.length_b   1.000
_cell.length_c   1.000
_cell.angle_alpha   90.00
_cell.angle_beta   90.00
_cell.angle_gamma   90.00
#
_symmetry.space_group_name_H-M   'P 1'
#
loop_
_entity.id
_entity.type
_entity.pdbx_description
1 polymer ?
#
loop_
_entity_poly.entity_id
_entity_poly.type
_entity_poly.pdbx_seq_one_letter_code
_entity_poly.pdbx_strand_id
1 'polypeptide(L)'
;MILNSKEGNLKVAGNTISGDQPIGKEDKAYIYLETEVAPVSSGILSEQGMDQKVSGGSCVVLKFPKEVRVMKIRYGISFISSEQARKNLYREIEGYNVDSVAQIGRNIWNEKLNKISVQSHDEDQKTVFYTSIYRVCERPVCISEDGYYYSGFDKKVHNDNGVPFYTDDWFWDTFRAAHPLRVIMDPAVEQDMLSSYIRMAEERDNYWMPTFPVVTGDNHSMNSNHGVATFVDAYNKGLRNFNLSKAYEACKTAITEKTLIPWSDAKAGVLDEFYLKNGYFPSLVPGEQETVEEVNSFERRQPVAVTLGTVYDEWCLSQIAKALDKKEDYQYFLHRSLNYKKIFNPATKFFHPKDSRGNFIEPFDYRYSWGVGFRDAYDENNGWIYRWDLLHNIADLVSMIGGNQSFIDELERMYYTPLGQNRVHFYSQNADHTGNVGQFSMANEPCLHIPYLYNYAGAPWRTQKRVRRLLEQWFRNDVMGVPGDEDGGGLSAFVAFSSLGFYPITPGLPMYVIGSPVFERSVIKLDNGKTFEIVCKNYAPQNKYIQSATLNGKVWNKSWFSHEELEKGGKLELIMGEYPNKSWASLPESIPPSFEMVENRDSL
;
A
#
# COMPACT_ATOMS: atom_id res chain seq x y z
N MET A 1 8.03 33.07 9.57
CA MET A 1 8.32 31.74 9.05
C MET A 1 9.36 31.09 9.94
N ILE A 2 9.17 29.86 10.33
CA ILE A 2 10.07 29.06 11.15
C ILE A 2 10.35 27.78 10.39
N LEU A 3 11.61 27.45 10.21
CA LEU A 3 12.02 26.13 9.71
C LEU A 3 12.00 25.11 10.85
N ASN A 4 11.72 23.85 10.53
CA ASN A 4 11.74 22.78 11.51
C ASN A 4 13.17 22.46 12.01
N SER A 5 14.19 22.77 11.19
CA SER A 5 15.59 22.56 11.53
C SER A 5 16.28 23.84 11.96
N LYS A 6 17.00 23.82 13.09
CA LYS A 6 17.89 24.90 13.53
C LYS A 6 19.07 25.13 12.57
N GLU A 7 19.39 24.14 11.75
CA GLU A 7 20.47 24.20 10.75
C GLU A 7 20.03 24.84 9.44
N GLY A 8 18.73 25.18 9.29
CA GLY A 8 18.21 25.85 8.12
C GLY A 8 18.71 27.29 7.99
N ASN A 9 18.80 27.77 6.76
CA ASN A 9 19.25 29.13 6.47
C ASN A 9 18.25 29.86 5.56
N LEU A 10 17.56 30.85 6.11
CA LEU A 10 16.65 31.73 5.39
C LEU A 10 17.30 33.09 5.16
N LYS A 11 17.13 33.67 3.97
CA LYS A 11 17.55 35.01 3.59
C LYS A 11 16.35 35.87 3.20
N VAL A 12 16.33 37.11 3.63
CA VAL A 12 15.28 38.08 3.29
C VAL A 12 15.83 39.11 2.33
N ALA A 13 15.10 39.39 1.27
CA ALA A 13 15.38 40.44 0.31
C ALA A 13 14.07 41.14 -0.09
N GLY A 14 13.82 42.34 0.48
CA GLY A 14 12.55 43.05 0.24
C GLY A 14 11.36 42.27 0.76
N ASN A 15 10.44 41.90 -0.14
CA ASN A 15 9.25 41.10 0.14
C ASN A 15 9.44 39.59 -0.10
N THR A 16 10.69 39.14 -0.34
CA THR A 16 10.99 37.77 -0.62
C THR A 16 11.79 37.10 0.51
N ILE A 17 11.54 35.80 0.73
CA ILE A 17 12.33 34.92 1.58
C ILE A 17 12.77 33.76 0.72
N SER A 18 14.04 33.42 0.74
CA SER A 18 14.57 32.21 0.11
C SER A 18 15.52 31.49 1.06
N GLY A 19 15.70 30.22 0.89
CA GLY A 19 16.62 29.46 1.73
C GLY A 19 16.47 27.97 1.61
N ASP A 20 17.13 27.28 2.52
CA ASP A 20 17.14 25.83 2.58
C ASP A 20 17.08 25.32 4.02
N GLN A 21 16.67 24.06 4.18
CA GLN A 21 16.80 23.31 5.42
C GLN A 21 17.22 21.87 5.13
N PRO A 22 17.99 21.25 6.02
CA PRO A 22 18.25 19.82 5.99
C PRO A 22 16.95 19.03 6.20
N ILE A 23 16.75 17.98 5.42
CA ILE A 23 15.67 16.97 5.58
C ILE A 23 16.23 15.57 5.83
N GLY A 24 17.55 15.40 5.72
CA GLY A 24 18.33 14.21 5.99
C GLY A 24 19.76 14.62 6.32
N LYS A 25 20.70 13.67 6.35
CA LYS A 25 22.12 13.97 6.65
C LYS A 25 22.77 14.86 5.58
N GLU A 26 22.47 14.59 4.31
CA GLU A 26 23.04 15.29 3.15
C GLU A 26 21.95 15.96 2.29
N ASP A 27 20.68 15.67 2.57
CA ASP A 27 19.54 16.09 1.77
C ASP A 27 19.00 17.44 2.22
N LYS A 28 18.53 18.24 1.27
CA LYS A 28 17.97 19.57 1.53
C LYS A 28 16.64 19.78 0.82
N ALA A 29 15.75 20.50 1.48
CA ALA A 29 14.60 21.14 0.86
C ALA A 29 14.85 22.64 0.76
N TYR A 30 14.50 23.22 -0.37
CA TYR A 30 14.63 24.64 -0.67
C TYR A 30 13.27 25.30 -0.71
N ILE A 31 13.22 26.57 -0.32
CA ILE A 31 12.01 27.38 -0.36
C ILE A 31 12.29 28.73 -1.03
N TYR A 32 11.29 29.20 -1.75
CA TYR A 32 11.18 30.59 -2.18
C TYR A 32 9.76 31.08 -1.87
N LEU A 33 9.65 32.17 -1.10
CA LEU A 33 8.39 32.74 -0.64
C LEU A 33 8.32 34.24 -0.95
N GLU A 34 7.15 34.72 -1.34
CA GLU A 34 6.85 36.13 -1.54
C GLU A 34 5.66 36.57 -0.70
N THR A 35 5.74 37.79 -0.18
CA THR A 35 4.61 38.46 0.48
C THR A 35 4.00 39.50 -0.46
N GLU A 36 2.65 39.64 -0.46
CA GLU A 36 1.91 40.58 -1.28
C GLU A 36 2.32 42.06 -1.00
N VAL A 37 2.62 42.34 0.28
CA VAL A 37 3.05 43.67 0.73
C VAL A 37 4.49 43.60 1.25
N ALA A 38 5.31 44.59 0.91
CA ALA A 38 6.67 44.66 1.43
C ALA A 38 6.69 44.90 2.96
N PRO A 39 7.54 44.21 3.71
CA PRO A 39 7.71 44.49 5.13
C PRO A 39 8.39 45.83 5.39
N VAL A 40 8.04 46.49 6.47
CA VAL A 40 8.72 47.72 6.91
C VAL A 40 10.07 47.44 7.58
N SER A 41 10.23 46.25 8.12
CA SER A 41 11.51 45.73 8.62
C SER A 41 11.50 44.20 8.68
N SER A 42 12.68 43.61 8.65
CA SER A 42 12.90 42.19 8.81
C SER A 42 14.07 41.96 9.75
N GLY A 43 14.14 40.75 10.31
CA GLY A 43 15.24 40.33 11.18
C GLY A 43 15.16 38.86 11.47
N ILE A 44 16.18 38.36 12.16
CA ILE A 44 16.24 37.00 12.67
C ILE A 44 15.74 36.98 14.11
N LEU A 45 14.96 35.96 14.43
CA LEU A 45 14.57 35.68 15.81
C LEU A 45 15.59 34.74 16.45
N SER A 46 16.24 35.21 17.52
CA SER A 46 17.09 34.41 18.39
C SER A 46 16.47 34.34 19.81
N GLU A 47 17.06 33.55 20.68
CA GLU A 47 16.65 33.48 22.11
C GLU A 47 16.77 34.85 22.81
N GLN A 48 17.62 35.75 22.28
CA GLN A 48 17.83 37.09 22.79
C GLN A 48 16.88 38.14 22.20
N GLY A 49 15.99 37.75 21.30
CA GLY A 49 15.05 38.63 20.62
C GLY A 49 15.33 38.77 19.13
N MET A 50 14.70 39.77 18.48
CA MET A 50 14.80 40.01 17.03
C MET A 50 16.05 40.86 16.73
N ASP A 51 17.03 40.31 16.03
CA ASP A 51 18.18 41.06 15.49
C ASP A 51 17.89 41.53 14.07
N GLN A 52 17.78 42.85 13.90
CA GLN A 52 17.52 43.48 12.60
C GLN A 52 18.77 43.69 11.74
N LYS A 53 19.97 43.46 12.25
CA LYS A 53 21.24 43.64 11.53
C LYS A 53 21.65 42.40 10.74
N VAL A 54 21.00 41.29 10.96
CA VAL A 54 21.31 40.02 10.31
C VAL A 54 20.21 39.69 9.31
N SER A 55 20.58 39.37 8.07
CA SER A 55 19.64 39.09 6.96
C SER A 55 19.36 37.59 6.74
N GLY A 56 19.91 36.68 7.54
CA GLY A 56 19.76 35.26 7.35
C GLY A 56 19.85 34.44 8.65
N GLY A 57 19.17 33.30 8.73
CA GLY A 57 19.12 32.36 9.84
C GLY A 57 17.92 31.41 9.76
N SER A 58 17.79 30.47 10.70
CA SER A 58 16.73 29.47 10.68
C SER A 58 15.32 30.00 10.98
N CYS A 59 15.23 31.18 11.57
CA CYS A 59 13.94 31.81 11.89
C CYS A 59 13.95 33.29 11.50
N VAL A 60 13.07 33.65 10.58
CA VAL A 60 12.94 35.02 10.07
C VAL A 60 11.63 35.64 10.52
N VAL A 61 11.69 36.90 10.97
CA VAL A 61 10.52 37.70 11.33
C VAL A 61 10.40 38.87 10.36
N LEU A 62 9.22 39.08 9.79
CA LEU A 62 8.85 40.23 8.99
C LEU A 62 7.85 41.08 9.76
N LYS A 63 8.07 42.42 9.77
CA LYS A 63 7.14 43.38 10.33
C LYS A 63 6.50 44.16 9.20
N PHE A 64 5.18 44.19 9.19
CA PHE A 64 4.38 44.87 8.17
C PHE A 64 3.81 46.22 8.67
N PRO A 65 3.37 47.10 7.77
CA PRO A 65 2.65 48.33 8.14
C PRO A 65 1.44 48.02 9.03
N LYS A 66 1.13 48.90 9.99
CA LYS A 66 0.02 48.70 10.94
C LYS A 66 -1.36 48.58 10.30
N GLU A 67 -1.52 49.13 9.12
CA GLU A 67 -2.74 49.14 8.32
C GLU A 67 -3.02 47.77 7.67
N VAL A 68 -1.99 46.93 7.50
CA VAL A 68 -2.12 45.60 6.92
C VAL A 68 -2.75 44.68 7.95
N ARG A 69 -4.01 44.31 7.69
CA ARG A 69 -4.81 43.40 8.56
C ARG A 69 -4.78 41.93 8.07
N VAL A 70 -4.62 41.74 6.78
CA VAL A 70 -4.53 40.44 6.14
C VAL A 70 -3.29 40.45 5.26
N MET A 71 -2.47 39.41 5.39
CA MET A 71 -1.28 39.18 4.59
C MET A 71 -1.45 37.96 3.72
N LYS A 72 -1.32 38.12 2.43
CA LYS A 72 -1.24 36.99 1.51
C LYS A 72 0.22 36.68 1.21
N ILE A 73 0.51 35.40 1.20
CA ILE A 73 1.82 34.85 0.83
C ILE A 73 1.64 33.81 -0.25
N ARG A 74 2.66 33.64 -1.08
CA ARG A 74 2.80 32.50 -2.00
C ARG A 74 4.21 31.95 -1.90
N TYR A 75 4.35 30.63 -2.07
CA TYR A 75 5.66 30.00 -1.98
C TYR A 75 5.75 28.79 -2.89
N GLY A 76 6.98 28.48 -3.29
CA GLY A 76 7.36 27.25 -3.95
C GLY A 76 8.40 26.53 -3.13
N ILE A 77 8.41 25.21 -3.27
CA ILE A 77 9.44 24.33 -2.71
C ILE A 77 10.18 23.62 -3.83
N SER A 78 11.39 23.15 -3.55
CA SER A 78 12.20 22.35 -4.46
C SER A 78 13.15 21.45 -3.68
N PHE A 79 13.51 20.32 -4.25
CA PHE A 79 14.60 19.49 -3.76
C PHE A 79 15.91 19.73 -4.54
N ILE A 80 15.89 20.63 -5.54
CA ILE A 80 17.02 20.94 -6.41
C ILE A 80 17.76 22.23 -5.95
N SER A 81 17.02 23.35 -5.84
CA SER A 81 17.60 24.64 -5.45
C SER A 81 16.55 25.70 -5.11
N SER A 82 16.97 26.78 -4.44
CA SER A 82 16.10 27.95 -4.19
C SER A 82 15.65 28.64 -5.49
N GLU A 83 16.47 28.64 -6.54
CA GLU A 83 16.09 29.16 -7.84
C GLU A 83 15.03 28.28 -8.51
N GLN A 84 15.12 26.96 -8.37
CA GLN A 84 14.09 26.05 -8.86
C GLN A 84 12.78 26.21 -8.07
N ALA A 85 12.86 26.40 -6.74
CA ALA A 85 11.69 26.72 -5.91
C ALA A 85 10.98 27.99 -6.39
N ARG A 86 11.74 29.00 -6.82
CA ARG A 86 11.20 30.23 -7.44
C ARG A 86 10.48 29.92 -8.76
N LYS A 87 11.09 29.14 -9.64
CA LYS A 87 10.47 28.75 -10.93
C LYS A 87 9.18 27.96 -10.70
N ASN A 88 9.17 27.01 -9.76
CA ASN A 88 7.99 26.23 -9.40
C ASN A 88 6.86 27.16 -8.94
N LEU A 89 7.16 28.14 -8.06
CA LEU A 89 6.19 29.14 -7.62
C LEU A 89 5.54 29.88 -8.78
N TYR A 90 6.35 30.43 -9.69
CA TYR A 90 5.83 31.23 -10.80
C TYR A 90 5.08 30.40 -11.85
N ARG A 91 5.44 29.12 -12.02
CA ARG A 91 4.71 28.21 -12.89
C ARG A 91 3.34 27.85 -12.35
N GLU A 92 3.21 27.67 -11.02
CA GLU A 92 2.02 27.07 -10.41
C GLU A 92 1.08 28.09 -9.79
N ILE A 93 1.60 29.21 -9.29
CA ILE A 93 0.84 30.24 -8.56
C ILE A 93 1.14 31.62 -9.15
N GLU A 94 0.33 32.04 -10.11
CA GLU A 94 0.56 33.29 -10.85
C GLU A 94 0.41 34.56 -9.99
N GLY A 95 -0.46 34.54 -8.96
CA GLY A 95 -0.74 35.73 -8.14
C GLY A 95 -1.19 35.40 -6.71
N TYR A 96 -1.82 36.37 -6.05
CA TYR A 96 -2.27 36.25 -4.65
C TYR A 96 -3.78 36.00 -4.52
N ASN A 97 -4.45 35.62 -5.59
CA ASN A 97 -5.87 35.29 -5.54
C ASN A 97 -6.07 33.82 -5.10
N VAL A 98 -6.33 33.62 -3.79
CA VAL A 98 -6.52 32.31 -3.19
C VAL A 98 -7.71 31.57 -3.81
N ASP A 99 -8.80 32.29 -4.14
CA ASP A 99 -10.00 31.67 -4.73
C ASP A 99 -9.72 31.11 -6.14
N SER A 100 -8.90 31.83 -6.94
CA SER A 100 -8.44 31.33 -8.24
C SER A 100 -7.63 30.06 -8.11
N VAL A 101 -6.65 30.04 -7.20
CA VAL A 101 -5.82 28.84 -6.95
C VAL A 101 -6.68 27.67 -6.47
N ALA A 102 -7.60 27.94 -5.54
CA ALA A 102 -8.54 26.92 -5.05
C ALA A 102 -9.44 26.36 -6.17
N GLN A 103 -9.88 27.24 -7.12
CA GLN A 103 -10.69 26.78 -8.25
C GLN A 103 -9.88 25.92 -9.24
N ILE A 104 -8.63 26.28 -9.51
CA ILE A 104 -7.72 25.47 -10.34
C ILE A 104 -7.52 24.09 -9.70
N GLY A 105 -7.18 24.05 -8.42
CA GLY A 105 -7.01 22.79 -7.68
C GLY A 105 -8.27 21.94 -7.68
N ARG A 106 -9.45 22.56 -7.47
CA ARG A 106 -10.74 21.84 -7.54
C ARG A 106 -11.00 21.22 -8.92
N ASN A 107 -10.65 21.93 -9.98
CA ASN A 107 -10.84 21.41 -11.35
C ASN A 107 -9.94 20.20 -11.61
N ILE A 108 -8.66 20.27 -11.21
CA ILE A 108 -7.70 19.16 -11.33
C ILE A 108 -8.20 17.94 -10.57
N TRP A 109 -8.60 18.11 -9.31
CA TRP A 109 -9.13 17.01 -8.50
C TRP A 109 -10.45 16.44 -9.02
N ASN A 110 -11.35 17.29 -9.52
CA ASN A 110 -12.59 16.81 -10.13
C ASN A 110 -12.32 15.98 -11.39
N GLU A 111 -11.35 16.35 -12.22
CA GLU A 111 -10.95 15.57 -13.39
C GLU A 111 -10.42 14.20 -12.96
N LYS A 112 -9.52 14.17 -11.98
CA LYS A 112 -8.94 12.94 -11.43
C LYS A 112 -10.00 12.03 -10.83
N LEU A 113 -10.81 12.53 -9.91
CA LEU A 113 -11.84 11.76 -9.21
C LEU A 113 -12.97 11.30 -10.14
N ASN A 114 -13.27 12.04 -11.19
CA ASN A 114 -14.28 11.67 -12.21
C ASN A 114 -13.86 10.50 -13.12
N LYS A 115 -12.68 9.93 -12.95
CA LYS A 115 -12.32 8.63 -13.56
C LYS A 115 -13.27 7.53 -13.10
N ILE A 116 -13.75 7.63 -11.86
CA ILE A 116 -14.79 6.73 -11.33
C ILE A 116 -15.97 7.59 -10.86
N SER A 117 -17.14 7.37 -11.45
CA SER A 117 -18.37 8.03 -11.02
C SER A 117 -19.32 7.04 -10.36
N VAL A 118 -19.95 7.45 -9.26
CA VAL A 118 -20.87 6.60 -8.49
C VAL A 118 -22.23 7.27 -8.31
N GLN A 119 -23.27 6.46 -8.32
CA GLN A 119 -24.65 6.89 -8.06
C GLN A 119 -25.11 6.29 -6.71
N SER A 120 -25.42 7.17 -5.77
CA SER A 120 -25.99 6.82 -4.46
C SER A 120 -26.87 7.96 -3.97
N HIS A 121 -27.88 7.63 -3.18
CA HIS A 121 -28.68 8.60 -2.41
C HIS A 121 -28.05 8.91 -1.05
N ASP A 122 -27.01 8.20 -0.66
CA ASP A 122 -26.24 8.38 0.57
C ASP A 122 -25.00 9.25 0.28
N GLU A 123 -25.08 10.52 0.66
CA GLU A 123 -23.98 11.48 0.44
C GLU A 123 -22.76 11.17 1.33
N ASP A 124 -22.95 10.58 2.51
CA ASP A 124 -21.85 10.18 3.39
C ASP A 124 -21.04 9.06 2.76
N GLN A 125 -21.69 8.05 2.17
CA GLN A 125 -21.00 7.00 1.42
C GLN A 125 -20.20 7.55 0.23
N LYS A 126 -20.76 8.52 -0.50
CA LYS A 126 -20.01 9.18 -1.61
C LYS A 126 -18.82 9.96 -1.08
N THR A 127 -18.99 10.68 0.02
CA THR A 127 -17.90 11.43 0.65
C THR A 127 -16.77 10.51 1.08
N VAL A 128 -17.07 9.41 1.76
CA VAL A 128 -16.08 8.38 2.16
C VAL A 128 -15.37 7.80 0.95
N PHE A 129 -16.11 7.46 -0.11
CA PHE A 129 -15.55 6.88 -1.34
C PHE A 129 -14.57 7.84 -2.03
N TYR A 130 -15.00 9.09 -2.30
CA TYR A 130 -14.11 10.04 -2.99
C TYR A 130 -12.94 10.52 -2.14
N THR A 131 -13.12 10.61 -0.82
CA THR A 131 -12.01 10.86 0.12
C THR A 131 -11.00 9.72 0.07
N SER A 132 -11.46 8.49 -0.03
CA SER A 132 -10.57 7.32 -0.15
C SER A 132 -9.79 7.34 -1.46
N ILE A 133 -10.42 7.64 -2.61
CA ILE A 133 -9.69 7.80 -3.88
C ILE A 133 -8.70 8.97 -3.80
N TYR A 134 -9.07 10.09 -3.18
CA TYR A 134 -8.17 11.22 -2.97
C TYR A 134 -6.91 10.79 -2.20
N ARG A 135 -7.07 10.06 -1.08
CA ARG A 135 -5.95 9.57 -0.27
C ARG A 135 -5.03 8.61 -1.01
N VAL A 136 -5.57 7.72 -1.85
CA VAL A 136 -4.75 6.86 -2.73
C VAL A 136 -3.86 7.68 -3.68
N CYS A 137 -4.26 8.92 -4.01
CA CYS A 137 -3.49 9.81 -4.87
C CYS A 137 -2.50 10.72 -4.11
N GLU A 138 -2.48 10.71 -2.77
CA GLU A 138 -1.55 11.53 -1.98
C GLU A 138 -0.11 11.02 -2.06
N ARG A 139 0.07 9.74 -2.28
CA ARG A 139 1.36 9.06 -2.41
C ARG A 139 1.30 8.00 -3.52
N PRO A 140 2.41 7.73 -4.19
CA PRO A 140 3.68 8.46 -4.27
C PRO A 140 3.54 9.88 -4.83
N VAL A 141 4.50 10.74 -4.50
CA VAL A 141 4.55 12.13 -4.97
C VAL A 141 5.51 12.29 -6.14
N CYS A 142 5.11 13.06 -7.16
CA CYS A 142 5.99 13.46 -8.24
C CYS A 142 6.93 14.57 -7.76
N ILE A 143 8.24 14.34 -7.90
CA ILE A 143 9.27 15.34 -7.55
C ILE A 143 10.10 15.80 -8.77
N SER A 144 9.63 15.53 -9.99
CA SER A 144 10.21 16.12 -11.19
C SER A 144 9.93 17.62 -11.26
N GLU A 145 10.95 18.40 -11.53
CA GLU A 145 10.95 19.86 -11.58
C GLU A 145 11.60 20.33 -12.89
N ASP A 146 10.78 20.77 -13.86
CA ASP A 146 11.23 21.24 -15.19
C ASP A 146 12.15 20.25 -15.93
N GLY A 147 11.82 18.95 -15.86
CA GLY A 147 12.58 17.89 -16.53
C GLY A 147 13.77 17.34 -15.73
N TYR A 148 13.89 17.70 -14.47
CA TYR A 148 14.93 17.23 -13.56
C TYR A 148 14.32 16.77 -12.23
N TYR A 149 15.03 15.90 -11.51
CA TYR A 149 14.67 15.48 -10.15
C TYR A 149 15.93 15.31 -9.29
N TYR A 150 15.78 15.48 -7.99
CA TYR A 150 16.81 15.13 -7.01
C TYR A 150 16.60 13.69 -6.57
N SER A 151 17.67 12.87 -6.63
CA SER A 151 17.65 11.51 -6.09
C SER A 151 18.27 11.45 -4.70
N GLY A 152 17.48 10.98 -3.73
CA GLY A 152 17.98 10.64 -2.41
C GLY A 152 18.82 9.38 -2.37
N PHE A 153 18.94 8.63 -3.48
CA PHE A 153 19.67 7.37 -3.54
C PHE A 153 21.16 7.56 -3.84
N ASP A 154 21.53 8.49 -4.71
CA ASP A 154 22.93 8.85 -5.02
C ASP A 154 23.28 10.32 -4.71
N LYS A 155 22.31 11.09 -4.14
CA LYS A 155 22.45 12.48 -3.72
C LYS A 155 22.73 13.45 -4.87
N LYS A 156 22.24 13.15 -6.08
CA LYS A 156 22.45 13.95 -7.29
C LYS A 156 21.16 14.40 -7.94
N VAL A 157 21.28 15.41 -8.79
CA VAL A 157 20.21 15.87 -9.67
C VAL A 157 20.36 15.17 -11.02
N HIS A 158 19.27 14.54 -11.48
CA HIS A 158 19.19 13.84 -12.75
C HIS A 158 18.18 14.48 -13.70
N ASN A 159 18.36 14.25 -15.01
CA ASN A 159 17.34 14.55 -16.00
C ASN A 159 16.30 13.42 -16.00
N ASP A 160 15.01 13.77 -16.02
CA ASP A 160 13.94 12.77 -16.02
C ASP A 160 13.67 12.16 -17.41
N ASN A 161 14.29 12.72 -18.45
CA ASN A 161 14.14 12.27 -19.85
C ASN A 161 12.68 12.22 -20.33
N GLY A 162 11.83 13.07 -19.78
CA GLY A 162 10.40 13.14 -20.09
C GLY A 162 9.53 12.08 -19.42
N VAL A 163 10.09 11.32 -18.46
CA VAL A 163 9.36 10.39 -17.60
C VAL A 163 9.45 10.89 -16.16
N PRO A 164 8.36 11.41 -15.60
CA PRO A 164 8.35 11.98 -14.26
C PRO A 164 8.89 11.00 -13.20
N PHE A 165 9.56 11.56 -12.18
CA PHE A 165 10.10 10.78 -11.08
C PHE A 165 9.21 10.89 -9.85
N TYR A 166 8.78 9.73 -9.36
CA TYR A 166 7.91 9.58 -8.20
C TYR A 166 8.68 8.94 -7.04
N THR A 167 8.39 9.38 -5.82
CA THR A 167 8.95 8.82 -4.57
C THR A 167 7.92 8.91 -3.44
N ASP A 168 8.27 8.46 -2.24
CA ASP A 168 7.41 8.40 -1.06
C ASP A 168 6.34 7.31 -1.22
N ASP A 169 6.78 6.07 -1.34
CA ASP A 169 5.92 4.90 -1.42
C ASP A 169 6.21 3.91 -0.28
N TRP A 170 5.17 3.26 0.17
CA TRP A 170 5.17 2.31 1.27
C TRP A 170 4.74 0.94 0.73
N PHE A 171 5.67 0.24 0.06
CA PHE A 171 5.34 -0.98 -0.68
C PHE A 171 4.65 -2.06 0.14
N TRP A 172 4.99 -2.20 1.42
CA TRP A 172 4.37 -3.18 2.30
C TRP A 172 2.85 -2.98 2.42
N ASP A 173 2.40 -1.73 2.32
CA ASP A 173 1.01 -1.33 2.40
C ASP A 173 0.36 -1.25 1.01
N THR A 174 1.00 -0.54 0.10
CA THR A 174 0.42 -0.08 -1.17
C THR A 174 0.31 -1.16 -2.23
N PHE A 175 1.16 -2.22 -2.20
CA PHE A 175 1.11 -3.31 -3.19
C PHE A 175 -0.24 -4.03 -3.18
N ARG A 176 -0.92 -4.11 -2.03
CA ARG A 176 -2.16 -4.90 -1.84
C ARG A 176 -3.31 -4.39 -2.68
N ALA A 177 -3.51 -3.08 -2.73
CA ALA A 177 -4.65 -2.49 -3.42
C ALA A 177 -4.39 -1.12 -4.07
N ALA A 178 -3.49 -0.28 -3.53
CA ALA A 178 -3.26 1.06 -4.06
C ALA A 178 -2.67 1.01 -5.48
N HIS A 179 -1.60 0.26 -5.72
CA HIS A 179 -1.05 0.03 -7.06
C HIS A 179 -2.06 -0.65 -8.00
N PRO A 180 -2.76 -1.74 -7.61
CA PRO A 180 -3.82 -2.31 -8.42
C PRO A 180 -4.93 -1.33 -8.80
N LEU A 181 -5.26 -0.36 -7.95
CA LEU A 181 -6.26 0.67 -8.25
C LEU A 181 -5.70 1.69 -9.26
N ARG A 182 -4.44 2.10 -9.13
CA ARG A 182 -3.76 2.99 -10.07
C ARG A 182 -3.64 2.37 -11.46
N VAL A 183 -3.38 1.07 -11.57
CA VAL A 183 -3.41 0.34 -12.85
C VAL A 183 -4.74 0.54 -13.59
N ILE A 184 -5.86 0.66 -12.86
CA ILE A 184 -7.18 0.91 -13.46
C ILE A 184 -7.39 2.39 -13.76
N MET A 185 -7.05 3.27 -12.81
CA MET A 185 -7.40 4.68 -12.87
C MET A 185 -6.42 5.51 -13.71
N ASP A 186 -5.12 5.23 -13.60
CA ASP A 186 -4.03 6.02 -14.17
C ASP A 186 -2.87 5.14 -14.63
N PRO A 187 -3.07 4.26 -15.60
CA PRO A 187 -2.05 3.30 -16.03
C PRO A 187 -0.77 3.98 -16.55
N ALA A 188 -0.84 5.20 -17.07
CA ALA A 188 0.34 5.95 -17.50
C ALA A 188 1.17 6.39 -16.28
N VAL A 189 0.54 6.99 -15.27
CA VAL A 189 1.19 7.44 -14.03
C VAL A 189 1.77 6.24 -13.27
N GLU A 190 1.06 5.11 -13.22
CA GLU A 190 1.58 3.88 -12.61
C GLU A 190 2.87 3.42 -13.29
N GLN A 191 2.96 3.47 -14.62
CA GLN A 191 4.18 3.10 -15.35
C GLN A 191 5.34 4.08 -15.10
N ASP A 192 5.06 5.37 -14.91
CA ASP A 192 6.06 6.37 -14.52
C ASP A 192 6.58 6.11 -13.10
N MET A 193 5.70 5.72 -12.16
CA MET A 193 6.09 5.27 -10.82
C MET A 193 7.00 4.05 -10.87
N LEU A 194 6.60 3.00 -11.60
CA LEU A 194 7.42 1.79 -11.79
C LEU A 194 8.79 2.11 -12.41
N SER A 195 8.83 3.02 -13.39
CA SER A 195 10.08 3.49 -13.99
C SER A 195 10.95 4.25 -12.99
N SER A 196 10.33 4.97 -12.04
CA SER A 196 11.05 5.67 -10.97
C SER A 196 11.73 4.70 -10.01
N TYR A 197 11.05 3.62 -9.62
CA TYR A 197 11.64 2.60 -8.74
C TYR A 197 12.81 1.85 -9.39
N ILE A 198 12.74 1.63 -10.71
CA ILE A 198 13.89 1.08 -11.47
C ILE A 198 15.07 2.05 -11.42
N ARG A 199 14.84 3.36 -11.63
CA ARG A 199 15.90 4.38 -11.54
C ARG A 199 16.52 4.44 -10.14
N MET A 200 15.70 4.34 -9.08
CA MET A 200 16.19 4.29 -7.70
C MET A 200 17.16 3.13 -7.48
N ALA A 201 16.85 1.97 -8.05
CA ALA A 201 17.78 0.83 -7.98
C ALA A 201 19.04 1.06 -8.81
N GLU A 202 18.95 1.68 -10.01
CA GLU A 202 20.09 2.02 -10.87
C GLU A 202 21.01 3.08 -10.24
N GLU A 203 20.48 3.95 -9.41
CA GLU A 203 21.19 5.03 -8.71
C GLU A 203 21.86 4.56 -7.40
N ARG A 204 21.63 3.30 -7.00
CA ARG A 204 22.31 2.66 -5.86
C ARG A 204 23.49 1.80 -6.32
N ASP A 205 24.57 1.79 -5.56
CA ASP A 205 25.76 0.96 -5.85
C ASP A 205 25.46 -0.54 -5.83
N ASN A 206 24.45 -0.97 -5.05
CA ASN A 206 24.07 -2.38 -4.87
C ASN A 206 22.94 -2.85 -5.80
N TYR A 207 22.34 -1.95 -6.56
CA TYR A 207 21.24 -2.25 -7.48
C TYR A 207 20.01 -2.91 -6.82
N TRP A 208 19.76 -2.67 -5.55
CA TRP A 208 18.61 -3.23 -4.84
C TRP A 208 17.34 -2.42 -5.09
N MET A 209 16.26 -3.11 -5.41
CA MET A 209 14.92 -2.49 -5.41
C MET A 209 14.63 -1.92 -4.02
N PRO A 210 14.16 -0.67 -3.91
CA PRO A 210 13.80 -0.10 -2.60
C PRO A 210 12.64 -0.84 -1.96
N THR A 211 12.55 -0.77 -0.64
CA THR A 211 11.43 -1.31 0.16
C THR A 211 10.47 -0.23 0.60
N PHE A 212 11.00 0.94 0.95
CA PHE A 212 10.22 2.08 1.47
C PHE A 212 10.86 3.39 0.99
N PRO A 213 10.78 3.67 -0.34
CA PRO A 213 11.40 4.85 -0.91
C PRO A 213 10.79 6.14 -0.35
N VAL A 214 11.65 7.06 0.04
CA VAL A 214 11.31 8.42 0.45
C VAL A 214 12.22 9.42 -0.27
N VAL A 215 11.96 10.72 -0.16
CA VAL A 215 12.77 11.77 -0.82
C VAL A 215 14.26 11.66 -0.47
N THR A 216 14.60 11.18 0.72
CA THR A 216 15.98 11.06 1.21
C THR A 216 16.63 9.70 0.95
N GLY A 217 15.98 8.81 0.21
CA GLY A 217 16.49 7.46 -0.11
C GLY A 217 15.51 6.37 0.25
N ASP A 218 16.01 5.21 0.70
CA ASP A 218 15.18 4.09 1.17
C ASP A 218 15.15 4.06 2.70
N ASN A 219 13.98 4.05 3.29
CA ASN A 219 13.83 4.02 4.75
C ASN A 219 13.95 2.59 5.33
N HIS A 220 13.91 1.57 4.48
CA HIS A 220 14.00 0.14 4.84
C HIS A 220 13.00 -0.31 5.90
N SER A 221 11.87 0.36 6.01
CA SER A 221 10.81 0.02 6.97
C SER A 221 10.16 -1.32 6.63
N MET A 222 9.58 -1.94 7.62
CA MET A 222 8.83 -3.19 7.53
C MET A 222 9.68 -4.41 7.12
N ASN A 223 9.04 -5.51 6.76
CA ASN A 223 9.67 -6.73 6.25
C ASN A 223 9.36 -6.94 4.76
N SER A 224 10.10 -7.87 4.12
CA SER A 224 9.87 -8.33 2.75
C SER A 224 10.24 -7.31 1.66
N ASN A 225 10.09 -7.70 0.39
CA ASN A 225 10.49 -6.91 -0.78
C ASN A 225 9.31 -6.76 -1.76
N HIS A 226 8.13 -6.35 -1.25
CA HIS A 226 6.86 -6.33 -1.99
C HIS A 226 6.82 -5.41 -3.22
N GLY A 227 7.84 -4.59 -3.44
CA GLY A 227 7.99 -3.86 -4.70
C GLY A 227 7.88 -4.77 -5.93
N VAL A 228 8.34 -6.04 -5.84
CA VAL A 228 8.22 -7.02 -6.91
C VAL A 228 6.76 -7.32 -7.30
N ALA A 229 5.83 -7.26 -6.34
CA ALA A 229 4.40 -7.50 -6.58
C ALA A 229 3.78 -6.42 -7.46
N THR A 230 4.19 -5.16 -7.32
CA THR A 230 3.69 -4.05 -8.15
C THR A 230 4.08 -4.22 -9.61
N PHE A 231 5.31 -4.67 -9.88
CA PHE A 231 5.78 -4.93 -11.25
C PHE A 231 5.05 -6.08 -11.92
N VAL A 232 4.90 -7.21 -11.22
CA VAL A 232 4.23 -8.37 -11.81
C VAL A 232 2.74 -8.12 -12.01
N ASP A 233 2.08 -7.40 -11.08
CA ASP A 233 0.67 -7.05 -11.20
C ASP A 233 0.42 -6.14 -12.41
N ALA A 234 1.18 -5.06 -12.54
CA ALA A 234 1.11 -4.14 -13.66
C ALA A 234 1.38 -4.85 -15.00
N TYR A 235 2.43 -5.68 -15.05
CA TYR A 235 2.78 -6.42 -16.28
C TYR A 235 1.68 -7.40 -16.69
N ASN A 236 1.16 -8.20 -15.75
CA ASN A 236 0.12 -9.19 -16.04
C ASN A 236 -1.23 -8.53 -16.37
N LYS A 237 -1.42 -7.28 -15.97
CA LYS A 237 -2.56 -6.43 -16.35
C LYS A 237 -2.33 -5.60 -17.62
N GLY A 238 -1.29 -5.89 -18.38
CA GLY A 238 -1.10 -5.32 -19.71
C GLY A 238 -0.21 -4.09 -19.80
N LEU A 239 0.30 -3.54 -18.70
CA LEU A 239 1.21 -2.39 -18.73
C LEU A 239 2.60 -2.82 -19.24
N ARG A 240 3.19 -2.02 -20.15
CA ARG A 240 4.43 -2.39 -20.85
C ARG A 240 5.46 -1.26 -20.96
N ASN A 241 5.09 -0.04 -20.54
CA ASN A 241 5.95 1.13 -20.73
C ASN A 241 6.93 1.32 -19.56
N PHE A 242 7.55 0.23 -19.11
CA PHE A 242 8.66 0.19 -18.15
C PHE A 242 9.58 -0.99 -18.46
N ASN A 243 10.82 -0.96 -17.98
CA ASN A 243 11.80 -2.00 -18.29
C ASN A 243 11.69 -3.18 -17.32
N LEU A 244 10.88 -4.20 -17.69
CA LEU A 244 10.65 -5.38 -16.86
C LEU A 244 11.93 -6.16 -16.55
N SER A 245 12.90 -6.20 -17.49
CA SER A 245 14.17 -6.92 -17.26
C SER A 245 15.02 -6.24 -16.18
N LYS A 246 15.10 -4.90 -16.19
CA LYS A 246 15.80 -4.15 -15.14
C LYS A 246 15.09 -4.28 -13.79
N ALA A 247 13.75 -4.19 -13.79
CA ALA A 247 12.95 -4.41 -12.59
C ALA A 247 13.21 -5.81 -12.00
N TYR A 248 13.23 -6.83 -12.86
CA TYR A 248 13.53 -8.21 -12.47
C TYR A 248 14.89 -8.32 -11.77
N GLU A 249 15.96 -7.80 -12.37
CA GLU A 249 17.31 -7.89 -11.79
C GLU A 249 17.37 -7.12 -10.45
N ALA A 250 16.79 -5.93 -10.36
CA ALA A 250 16.76 -5.15 -9.13
C ALA A 250 15.96 -5.84 -7.99
N CYS A 251 14.83 -6.45 -8.32
CA CYS A 251 14.04 -7.22 -7.35
C CYS A 251 14.78 -8.52 -6.94
N LYS A 252 15.41 -9.20 -7.90
CA LYS A 252 16.17 -10.43 -7.64
C LYS A 252 17.33 -10.15 -6.70
N THR A 253 18.15 -9.13 -6.97
CA THR A 253 19.28 -8.76 -6.11
C THR A 253 18.82 -8.36 -4.71
N ALA A 254 17.71 -7.59 -4.59
CA ALA A 254 17.15 -7.23 -3.29
C ALA A 254 16.66 -8.46 -2.48
N ILE A 255 16.09 -9.47 -3.13
CA ILE A 255 15.61 -10.68 -2.45
C ILE A 255 16.75 -11.65 -2.11
N THR A 256 17.86 -11.67 -2.90
CA THR A 256 18.90 -12.68 -2.76
C THR A 256 20.21 -12.17 -2.13
N GLU A 257 20.47 -10.88 -2.15
CA GLU A 257 21.74 -10.29 -1.72
C GLU A 257 21.60 -9.32 -0.53
N LYS A 258 20.41 -8.74 -0.34
CA LYS A 258 20.08 -7.95 0.85
C LYS A 258 19.55 -8.88 1.93
N THR A 259 19.77 -8.52 3.21
CA THR A 259 19.18 -9.27 4.33
C THR A 259 17.65 -9.19 4.32
N LEU A 260 17.02 -10.29 4.74
CA LEU A 260 15.56 -10.36 4.98
C LEU A 260 15.17 -9.84 6.38
N ILE A 261 16.14 -9.45 7.19
CA ILE A 261 15.90 -8.87 8.53
C ILE A 261 15.10 -7.58 8.37
N PRO A 262 13.95 -7.44 9.05
CA PRO A 262 13.15 -6.23 9.02
C PRO A 262 13.95 -4.99 9.45
N TRP A 263 13.66 -3.84 8.82
CA TRP A 263 14.29 -2.55 9.16
C TRP A 263 15.82 -2.52 9.00
N SER A 264 16.36 -3.34 8.10
CA SER A 264 17.78 -3.42 7.82
C SER A 264 18.07 -3.34 6.31
N ASP A 265 19.14 -2.64 5.93
CA ASP A 265 19.66 -2.61 4.56
C ASP A 265 21.03 -3.28 4.42
N ALA A 266 21.39 -4.10 5.40
CA ALA A 266 22.63 -4.87 5.36
C ALA A 266 22.62 -5.90 4.22
N LYS A 267 23.79 -6.37 3.86
CA LYS A 267 23.93 -7.55 2.98
C LYS A 267 23.42 -8.81 3.70
N ALA A 268 22.98 -9.78 2.90
CA ALA A 268 22.57 -11.08 3.39
C ALA A 268 23.64 -11.70 4.33
N GLY A 269 23.21 -12.18 5.48
CA GLY A 269 24.04 -12.71 6.55
C GLY A 269 23.60 -14.09 7.03
N VAL A 270 23.95 -14.44 8.26
CA VAL A 270 23.76 -15.81 8.80
C VAL A 270 22.31 -16.26 8.86
N LEU A 271 21.37 -15.34 9.07
CA LEU A 271 19.92 -15.65 9.09
C LEU A 271 19.40 -15.89 7.68
N ASP A 272 19.90 -15.17 6.70
CA ASP A 272 19.56 -15.32 5.29
C ASP A 272 20.12 -16.62 4.72
N GLU A 273 21.36 -16.97 5.06
CA GLU A 273 21.96 -18.28 4.73
C GLU A 273 21.15 -19.43 5.31
N PHE A 274 20.67 -19.26 6.55
CA PHE A 274 19.79 -20.24 7.19
C PHE A 274 18.47 -20.38 6.40
N TYR A 275 17.82 -19.25 6.02
CA TYR A 275 16.61 -19.25 5.21
C TYR A 275 16.83 -19.93 3.86
N LEU A 276 17.91 -19.61 3.17
CA LEU A 276 18.26 -20.23 1.89
C LEU A 276 18.36 -21.73 1.98
N LYS A 277 18.98 -22.24 3.05
CA LYS A 277 19.21 -23.68 3.28
C LYS A 277 17.97 -24.42 3.77
N ASN A 278 17.20 -23.82 4.68
CA ASN A 278 16.13 -24.51 5.41
C ASN A 278 14.73 -24.13 4.94
N GLY A 279 14.56 -23.02 4.23
CA GLY A 279 13.31 -22.53 3.68
C GLY A 279 12.38 -21.85 4.69
N TYR A 280 12.90 -21.41 5.84
CA TYR A 280 12.17 -20.59 6.80
C TYR A 280 13.15 -19.73 7.60
N PHE A 281 12.69 -18.60 8.11
CA PHE A 281 13.48 -17.69 8.96
C PHE A 281 13.42 -18.20 10.41
N PRO A 282 14.56 -18.32 11.13
CA PRO A 282 14.56 -19.01 12.43
C PRO A 282 14.17 -18.06 13.58
N SER A 283 13.31 -18.54 14.48
CA SER A 283 12.97 -17.88 15.74
C SER A 283 14.00 -18.18 16.83
N LEU A 284 14.12 -17.29 17.79
CA LEU A 284 14.76 -17.57 19.08
C LEU A 284 13.85 -18.42 19.95
N VAL A 285 14.43 -19.30 20.77
CA VAL A 285 13.66 -19.97 21.83
C VAL A 285 13.46 -19.03 23.02
N PRO A 286 12.41 -19.22 23.84
CA PRO A 286 12.19 -18.37 25.02
C PRO A 286 13.43 -18.33 25.93
N GLY A 287 13.92 -17.11 26.21
CA GLY A 287 15.11 -16.84 27.03
C GLY A 287 16.44 -16.81 26.27
N GLU A 288 16.45 -17.15 25.00
CA GLU A 288 17.62 -17.01 24.13
C GLU A 288 17.87 -15.53 23.82
N GLN A 289 19.13 -15.11 23.85
CA GLN A 289 19.52 -13.73 23.51
C GLN A 289 19.81 -13.59 22.02
N GLU A 290 19.38 -12.46 21.44
CA GLU A 290 19.77 -12.11 20.09
C GLU A 290 21.27 -11.82 20.02
N THR A 291 21.93 -12.38 18.99
CA THR A 291 23.38 -12.24 18.76
C THR A 291 23.69 -11.66 17.38
N VAL A 292 22.69 -11.49 16.52
CA VAL A 292 22.86 -10.91 15.20
C VAL A 292 22.67 -9.40 15.29
N GLU A 293 23.72 -8.65 15.01
CA GLU A 293 23.79 -7.19 15.21
C GLU A 293 22.78 -6.42 14.37
N GLU A 294 22.47 -6.93 13.18
CA GLU A 294 21.54 -6.32 12.23
C GLU A 294 20.08 -6.39 12.71
N VAL A 295 19.76 -7.26 13.66
CA VAL A 295 18.41 -7.40 14.21
C VAL A 295 18.10 -6.23 15.13
N ASN A 296 17.15 -5.39 14.72
CA ASN A 296 16.68 -4.27 15.53
C ASN A 296 16.10 -4.78 16.86
N SER A 297 16.46 -4.16 17.97
CA SER A 297 16.05 -4.59 19.31
C SER A 297 14.54 -4.45 19.57
N PHE A 298 13.85 -3.57 18.85
CA PHE A 298 12.40 -3.36 18.93
C PHE A 298 11.67 -4.22 17.88
N GLU A 299 12.11 -4.18 16.62
CA GLU A 299 11.46 -4.88 15.50
C GLU A 299 11.68 -6.39 15.53
N ARG A 300 12.74 -6.87 16.13
CA ARG A 300 13.04 -8.30 16.27
C ARG A 300 13.23 -9.01 14.91
N ARG A 301 13.13 -10.35 14.92
CA ARG A 301 13.29 -11.18 13.72
C ARG A 301 12.04 -11.34 12.88
N GLN A 302 10.86 -11.26 13.47
CA GLN A 302 9.56 -11.47 12.80
C GLN A 302 9.51 -12.73 11.90
N PRO A 303 9.99 -13.91 12.34
CA PRO A 303 10.35 -15.02 11.46
C PRO A 303 9.18 -15.58 10.65
N VAL A 304 7.95 -15.55 11.16
CA VAL A 304 6.76 -15.98 10.42
C VAL A 304 6.39 -14.97 9.35
N ALA A 305 6.34 -13.68 9.70
CA ALA A 305 6.02 -12.61 8.75
C ALA A 305 7.07 -12.55 7.63
N VAL A 306 8.37 -12.57 7.97
CA VAL A 306 9.47 -12.61 6.99
C VAL A 306 9.35 -13.81 6.07
N THR A 307 9.08 -15.01 6.61
CA THR A 307 8.95 -16.21 5.77
C THR A 307 7.77 -16.10 4.81
N LEU A 308 6.58 -15.68 5.30
CA LEU A 308 5.38 -15.57 4.48
C LEU A 308 5.50 -14.48 3.41
N GLY A 309 6.02 -13.31 3.78
CA GLY A 309 6.24 -12.22 2.83
C GLY A 309 7.26 -12.61 1.75
N THR A 310 8.40 -13.23 2.16
CA THR A 310 9.43 -13.64 1.20
C THR A 310 8.95 -14.72 0.23
N VAL A 311 8.17 -15.72 0.67
CA VAL A 311 7.63 -16.73 -0.27
C VAL A 311 6.65 -16.14 -1.27
N TYR A 312 5.92 -15.08 -0.91
CA TYR A 312 5.09 -14.35 -1.85
C TYR A 312 5.93 -13.55 -2.84
N ASP A 313 6.98 -12.87 -2.38
CA ASP A 313 7.92 -12.14 -3.25
C ASP A 313 8.64 -13.09 -4.22
N GLU A 314 9.05 -14.28 -3.75
CA GLU A 314 9.65 -15.33 -4.59
C GLU A 314 8.66 -15.85 -5.63
N TRP A 315 7.35 -15.98 -5.29
CA TRP A 315 6.32 -16.29 -6.28
C TRP A 315 6.19 -15.18 -7.33
N CYS A 316 6.10 -13.92 -6.92
CA CYS A 316 6.04 -12.79 -7.82
C CYS A 316 7.25 -12.74 -8.76
N LEU A 317 8.45 -12.95 -8.22
CA LEU A 317 9.69 -12.98 -8.98
C LEU A 317 9.69 -14.13 -10.00
N SER A 318 9.15 -15.31 -9.63
CA SER A 318 9.00 -16.43 -10.55
C SER A 318 8.11 -16.08 -11.75
N GLN A 319 6.99 -15.35 -11.52
CA GLN A 319 6.10 -14.95 -12.60
C GLN A 319 6.77 -13.95 -13.56
N ILE A 320 7.60 -13.03 -13.05
CA ILE A 320 8.39 -12.15 -13.91
C ILE A 320 9.46 -12.95 -14.67
N ALA A 321 10.14 -13.90 -14.02
CA ALA A 321 11.10 -14.80 -14.68
C ALA A 321 10.44 -15.60 -15.81
N LYS A 322 9.22 -16.12 -15.61
CA LYS A 322 8.41 -16.76 -16.64
C LYS A 322 8.15 -15.81 -17.83
N ALA A 323 7.74 -14.59 -17.56
CA ALA A 323 7.47 -13.58 -18.60
C ALA A 323 8.73 -13.20 -19.41
N LEU A 324 9.91 -13.30 -18.81
CA LEU A 324 11.21 -13.04 -19.43
C LEU A 324 11.90 -14.30 -20.02
N ASP A 325 11.22 -15.45 -20.06
CA ASP A 325 11.73 -16.77 -20.50
C ASP A 325 13.01 -17.23 -19.74
N LYS A 326 13.15 -16.81 -18.47
CA LYS A 326 14.24 -17.23 -17.55
C LYS A 326 13.84 -18.52 -16.84
N LYS A 327 13.89 -19.65 -17.55
CA LYS A 327 13.32 -20.94 -17.10
C LYS A 327 13.90 -21.47 -15.79
N GLU A 328 15.19 -21.35 -15.58
CA GLU A 328 15.87 -21.83 -14.37
C GLU A 328 15.44 -21.01 -13.15
N ASP A 329 15.45 -19.70 -13.25
CA ASP A 329 14.99 -18.79 -12.20
C ASP A 329 13.48 -18.98 -11.91
N TYR A 330 12.66 -19.19 -12.96
CA TYR A 330 11.25 -19.51 -12.79
C TYR A 330 11.05 -20.73 -11.90
N GLN A 331 11.70 -21.86 -12.23
CA GLN A 331 11.59 -23.09 -11.45
C GLN A 331 12.15 -22.94 -10.03
N TYR A 332 13.26 -22.24 -9.90
CA TYR A 332 13.91 -22.01 -8.61
C TYR A 332 13.00 -21.22 -7.65
N PHE A 333 12.55 -20.04 -8.06
CA PHE A 333 11.71 -19.20 -7.21
C PHE A 333 10.30 -19.77 -7.01
N LEU A 334 9.75 -20.44 -8.01
CA LEU A 334 8.48 -21.14 -7.88
C LEU A 334 8.53 -22.24 -6.81
N HIS A 335 9.61 -23.03 -6.80
CA HIS A 335 9.80 -24.05 -5.76
C HIS A 335 9.93 -23.42 -4.38
N ARG A 336 10.68 -22.34 -4.26
CA ARG A 336 10.87 -21.65 -2.98
C ARG A 336 9.60 -20.99 -2.46
N SER A 337 8.72 -20.55 -3.33
CA SER A 337 7.41 -19.98 -2.93
C SER A 337 6.51 -20.97 -2.18
N LEU A 338 6.85 -22.26 -2.15
CA LEU A 338 6.16 -23.29 -1.37
C LEU A 338 6.70 -23.46 0.06
N ASN A 339 7.73 -22.73 0.44
CA ASN A 339 8.40 -22.85 1.73
C ASN A 339 7.51 -22.48 2.95
N TYR A 340 6.38 -21.79 2.76
CA TYR A 340 5.37 -21.59 3.83
C TYR A 340 4.95 -22.90 4.49
N LYS A 341 5.01 -24.04 3.76
CA LYS A 341 4.74 -25.38 4.30
C LYS A 341 5.69 -25.77 5.45
N LYS A 342 6.89 -25.20 5.47
CA LYS A 342 7.90 -25.46 6.51
C LYS A 342 7.48 -24.94 7.89
N ILE A 343 6.72 -23.84 7.91
CA ILE A 343 6.28 -23.19 9.15
C ILE A 343 4.80 -23.41 9.46
N PHE A 344 4.06 -24.14 8.63
CA PHE A 344 2.67 -24.50 8.93
C PHE A 344 2.64 -25.64 9.96
N ASN A 345 1.95 -25.39 11.08
CA ASN A 345 1.76 -26.42 12.13
C ASN A 345 0.41 -27.13 11.90
N PRO A 346 0.40 -28.40 11.44
CA PRO A 346 -0.83 -29.08 11.10
C PRO A 346 -1.71 -29.39 12.33
N ALA A 347 -1.14 -29.46 13.54
CA ALA A 347 -1.89 -29.71 14.77
C ALA A 347 -2.73 -28.47 15.17
N THR A 348 -2.23 -27.28 14.98
CA THR A 348 -2.89 -26.02 15.34
C THR A 348 -3.54 -25.32 14.15
N LYS A 349 -3.12 -25.67 12.93
CA LYS A 349 -3.52 -25.06 11.65
C LYS A 349 -3.16 -23.56 11.56
N PHE A 350 -2.02 -23.18 12.14
CA PHE A 350 -1.45 -21.84 12.06
C PHE A 350 -0.04 -21.89 11.46
N PHE A 351 0.40 -20.78 10.89
CA PHE A 351 1.82 -20.55 10.68
C PHE A 351 2.46 -20.24 12.02
N HIS A 352 3.49 -20.98 12.36
CA HIS A 352 4.06 -21.07 13.69
C HIS A 352 5.58 -20.87 13.64
N PRO A 353 6.17 -20.07 14.52
CA PRO A 353 7.60 -19.88 14.55
C PRO A 353 8.35 -21.17 14.89
N LYS A 354 9.51 -21.35 14.24
CA LYS A 354 10.41 -22.49 14.47
C LYS A 354 11.79 -22.03 14.88
N ASP A 355 12.42 -22.78 15.78
CA ASP A 355 13.81 -22.58 16.14
C ASP A 355 14.77 -23.02 15.02
N SER A 356 16.07 -22.76 15.17
CA SER A 356 17.11 -23.16 14.22
C SER A 356 17.31 -24.68 14.11
N ARG A 357 16.72 -25.48 15.00
CA ARG A 357 16.76 -26.95 14.98
C ARG A 357 15.50 -27.54 14.31
N GLY A 358 14.55 -26.73 13.92
CA GLY A 358 13.31 -27.13 13.24
C GLY A 358 12.15 -27.47 14.19
N ASN A 359 12.24 -27.18 15.47
CA ASN A 359 11.17 -27.37 16.43
C ASN A 359 10.24 -26.17 16.46
N PHE A 360 8.94 -26.38 16.55
CA PHE A 360 7.99 -25.33 16.83
C PHE A 360 8.20 -24.76 18.24
N ILE A 361 8.07 -23.44 18.37
CA ILE A 361 8.24 -22.75 19.66
C ILE A 361 7.05 -23.03 20.55
N GLU A 362 7.28 -23.59 21.73
CA GLU A 362 6.26 -23.92 22.72
C GLU A 362 6.70 -23.50 24.15
N PRO A 363 5.78 -23.03 25.01
CA PRO A 363 4.37 -22.73 24.73
C PRO A 363 4.16 -21.47 23.89
N PHE A 364 3.09 -21.42 23.10
CA PHE A 364 2.83 -20.30 22.18
C PHE A 364 1.35 -19.88 22.17
N ASP A 365 1.07 -18.57 22.23
CA ASP A 365 -0.28 -18.00 22.15
C ASP A 365 -0.41 -17.09 20.92
N TYR A 366 -1.18 -17.50 19.92
CA TYR A 366 -1.39 -16.79 18.66
C TYR A 366 -2.14 -15.44 18.79
N ARG A 367 -2.69 -15.10 19.97
CA ARG A 367 -3.45 -13.85 20.18
C ARG A 367 -2.58 -12.65 20.46
N TYR A 368 -1.34 -12.87 20.84
CA TYR A 368 -0.43 -11.77 21.14
C TYR A 368 0.13 -11.18 19.87
N SER A 369 0.39 -9.88 19.89
CA SER A 369 0.84 -9.09 18.78
C SER A 369 1.81 -8.01 19.23
N TRP A 370 2.20 -7.14 18.32
CA TRP A 370 3.06 -6.01 18.49
C TRP A 370 2.90 -5.31 19.87
N GLY A 371 3.99 -4.92 20.50
CA GLY A 371 4.01 -4.24 21.80
C GLY A 371 3.95 -5.14 23.04
N VAL A 372 3.56 -6.40 22.90
CA VAL A 372 3.51 -7.40 23.99
C VAL A 372 4.49 -8.56 23.78
N GLY A 373 5.56 -8.34 23.01
CA GLY A 373 6.64 -9.32 22.83
C GLY A 373 6.45 -10.27 21.64
N PHE A 374 5.57 -9.98 20.70
CA PHE A 374 5.25 -10.89 19.57
C PHE A 374 5.82 -10.48 18.22
N ARG A 375 6.56 -9.39 18.10
CA ARG A 375 7.54 -9.18 17.02
C ARG A 375 8.63 -10.26 17.02
N ASP A 376 8.73 -11.04 18.06
CA ASP A 376 9.50 -12.28 18.08
C ASP A 376 9.01 -13.30 17.04
N ALA A 377 7.78 -13.23 16.55
CA ALA A 377 7.20 -14.16 15.59
C ALA A 377 6.55 -13.48 14.36
N TYR A 378 5.76 -12.45 14.58
CA TYR A 378 4.97 -11.73 13.56
C TYR A 378 5.42 -10.28 13.47
N ASP A 379 4.82 -9.51 12.58
CA ASP A 379 5.04 -8.08 12.47
C ASP A 379 3.96 -7.29 13.26
N GLU A 380 3.20 -6.41 12.62
CA GLU A 380 2.23 -5.52 13.27
C GLU A 380 1.01 -6.22 13.84
N ASN A 381 0.77 -7.47 13.48
CA ASN A 381 -0.40 -8.21 13.88
C ASN A 381 0.00 -9.57 14.48
N ASN A 382 -0.96 -10.44 14.74
CA ASN A 382 -0.76 -11.69 15.46
C ASN A 382 -0.99 -12.93 14.59
N GLY A 383 -0.82 -14.12 15.18
CA GLY A 383 -0.97 -15.38 14.47
C GLY A 383 -2.36 -15.63 13.88
N TRP A 384 -3.42 -15.02 14.45
CA TRP A 384 -4.78 -15.12 13.89
C TRP A 384 -4.91 -14.41 12.55
N ILE A 385 -4.12 -13.36 12.31
CA ILE A 385 -4.09 -12.62 11.05
C ILE A 385 -3.11 -13.29 10.08
N TYR A 386 -1.87 -13.51 10.51
CA TYR A 386 -0.86 -14.13 9.67
C TYR A 386 -1.19 -15.57 9.23
N ARG A 387 -2.14 -16.23 9.88
CA ARG A 387 -2.72 -17.49 9.41
C ARG A 387 -3.28 -17.40 7.98
N TRP A 388 -3.72 -16.22 7.57
CA TRP A 388 -4.36 -15.97 6.28
C TRP A 388 -3.44 -15.30 5.26
N ASP A 389 -2.21 -14.96 5.65
CA ASP A 389 -1.26 -14.23 4.81
C ASP A 389 -0.50 -15.13 3.83
N LEU A 390 -1.26 -15.93 3.08
CA LEU A 390 -0.78 -16.75 1.96
C LEU A 390 -1.52 -16.32 0.68
N LEU A 391 -1.08 -15.22 0.10
CA LEU A 391 -1.80 -14.55 -0.98
C LEU A 391 -1.78 -15.33 -2.31
N HIS A 392 -0.65 -15.96 -2.65
CA HIS A 392 -0.46 -16.60 -3.96
C HIS A 392 -1.06 -18.00 -4.07
N ASN A 393 -1.25 -18.72 -2.95
CA ASN A 393 -1.73 -20.10 -2.95
C ASN A 393 -2.85 -20.37 -1.93
N ILE A 394 -3.96 -19.65 -2.09
CA ILE A 394 -5.13 -19.76 -1.20
C ILE A 394 -5.77 -21.16 -1.29
N ALA A 395 -5.74 -21.82 -2.45
CA ALA A 395 -6.29 -23.17 -2.60
C ALA A 395 -5.54 -24.18 -1.72
N ASP A 396 -4.21 -24.09 -1.63
CA ASP A 396 -3.41 -24.95 -0.75
C ASP A 396 -3.69 -24.62 0.73
N LEU A 397 -3.86 -23.33 1.06
CA LEU A 397 -4.25 -22.93 2.43
C LEU A 397 -5.61 -23.52 2.82
N VAL A 398 -6.60 -23.51 1.93
CA VAL A 398 -7.90 -24.19 2.14
C VAL A 398 -7.69 -25.67 2.41
N SER A 399 -6.83 -26.33 1.63
CA SER A 399 -6.50 -27.76 1.81
C SER A 399 -5.81 -28.01 3.15
N MET A 400 -4.78 -27.23 3.50
CA MET A 400 -4.02 -27.39 4.75
C MET A 400 -4.89 -27.17 6.00
N ILE A 401 -5.87 -26.30 5.94
CA ILE A 401 -6.81 -26.04 7.05
C ILE A 401 -7.86 -27.17 7.16
N GLY A 402 -8.01 -28.01 6.14
CA GLY A 402 -8.89 -29.19 6.15
C GLY A 402 -10.12 -29.07 5.27
N GLY A 403 -10.01 -28.32 4.17
CA GLY A 403 -11.04 -28.15 3.15
C GLY A 403 -12.02 -27.01 3.44
N ASN A 404 -12.94 -26.81 2.50
CA ASN A 404 -13.81 -25.63 2.44
C ASN A 404 -14.58 -25.36 3.74
N GLN A 405 -15.23 -26.36 4.32
CA GLN A 405 -16.02 -26.13 5.54
C GLN A 405 -15.15 -25.79 6.74
N SER A 406 -14.04 -26.49 6.95
CA SER A 406 -13.08 -26.18 8.03
C SER A 406 -12.48 -24.80 7.86
N PHE A 407 -12.17 -24.40 6.63
CA PHE A 407 -11.67 -23.06 6.30
C PHE A 407 -12.69 -21.97 6.65
N ILE A 408 -13.97 -22.15 6.27
CA ILE A 408 -15.06 -21.23 6.62
C ILE A 408 -15.22 -21.13 8.13
N ASP A 409 -15.23 -22.26 8.85
CA ASP A 409 -15.42 -22.31 10.29
C ASP A 409 -14.28 -21.58 11.04
N GLU A 410 -13.04 -21.73 10.58
CA GLU A 410 -11.88 -21.04 11.14
C GLU A 410 -11.86 -19.54 10.83
N LEU A 411 -12.32 -19.12 9.63
CA LEU A 411 -12.54 -17.71 9.32
C LEU A 411 -13.59 -17.09 10.25
N GLU A 412 -14.73 -17.76 10.43
CA GLU A 412 -15.76 -17.29 11.36
C GLU A 412 -15.23 -17.26 12.80
N ARG A 413 -14.48 -18.29 13.23
CA ARG A 413 -13.89 -18.36 14.56
C ARG A 413 -13.00 -17.16 14.88
N MET A 414 -12.21 -16.67 13.92
CA MET A 414 -11.39 -15.46 14.09
C MET A 414 -12.24 -14.26 14.51
N TYR A 415 -13.39 -14.04 13.88
CA TYR A 415 -14.28 -12.91 14.17
C TYR A 415 -15.00 -13.00 15.53
N TYR A 416 -14.97 -14.16 16.18
CA TYR A 416 -15.57 -14.37 17.50
C TYR A 416 -14.56 -14.63 18.61
N THR A 417 -13.29 -14.86 18.28
CA THR A 417 -12.25 -15.13 19.30
C THR A 417 -11.91 -13.85 20.05
N PRO A 418 -12.02 -13.86 21.39
CA PRO A 418 -11.70 -12.70 22.23
C PRO A 418 -10.23 -12.27 22.10
N LEU A 419 -9.95 -10.98 22.30
CA LEU A 419 -8.59 -10.42 22.27
C LEU A 419 -7.63 -11.05 23.30
N GLY A 420 -8.14 -11.73 24.32
CA GLY A 420 -7.32 -12.42 25.32
C GLY A 420 -6.86 -11.54 26.48
N GLN A 421 -7.09 -10.24 26.41
CA GLN A 421 -6.78 -9.29 27.45
C GLN A 421 -7.79 -8.14 27.52
N ASN A 422 -7.66 -7.26 28.53
CA ASN A 422 -8.53 -6.10 28.66
C ASN A 422 -8.36 -5.14 27.49
N ARG A 423 -9.47 -4.61 26.94
CA ARG A 423 -9.44 -3.72 25.76
C ARG A 423 -8.58 -2.47 25.97
N VAL A 424 -8.64 -1.84 27.13
CA VAL A 424 -7.85 -0.63 27.40
C VAL A 424 -6.37 -0.95 27.32
N HIS A 425 -5.96 -2.04 27.95
CA HIS A 425 -4.57 -2.50 27.89
C HIS A 425 -4.15 -2.87 26.49
N PHE A 426 -5.00 -3.60 25.76
CA PHE A 426 -4.75 -4.00 24.37
C PHE A 426 -4.51 -2.77 23.47
N TYR A 427 -5.45 -1.83 23.42
CA TYR A 427 -5.33 -0.66 22.55
C TYR A 427 -4.25 0.34 22.99
N SER A 428 -3.85 0.35 24.24
CA SER A 428 -2.73 1.20 24.69
C SER A 428 -1.36 0.71 24.21
N GLN A 429 -1.29 -0.52 23.73
CA GLN A 429 -0.04 -1.16 23.29
C GLN A 429 0.00 -1.47 21.79
N ASN A 430 -1.15 -1.46 21.11
CA ASN A 430 -1.29 -1.92 19.74
C ASN A 430 -2.12 -0.91 18.95
N ALA A 431 -1.52 0.20 18.54
CA ALA A 431 -2.20 1.27 17.79
C ALA A 431 -2.79 0.75 16.48
N ASP A 432 -2.04 -0.07 15.74
CA ASP A 432 -2.44 -0.64 14.45
C ASP A 432 -3.44 -1.79 14.58
N HIS A 433 -3.78 -2.19 15.79
CA HIS A 433 -4.68 -3.28 16.07
C HIS A 433 -6.08 -2.81 16.48
N THR A 434 -6.55 -1.73 15.89
CA THR A 434 -7.87 -1.15 16.11
C THR A 434 -8.88 -1.62 15.06
N GLY A 435 -10.13 -1.19 15.14
CA GLY A 435 -11.15 -1.69 14.22
C GLY A 435 -11.46 -3.18 14.41
N ASN A 436 -11.35 -3.71 15.62
CA ASN A 436 -11.45 -5.13 15.89
C ASN A 436 -12.87 -5.68 15.78
N VAL A 437 -12.95 -6.86 15.14
CA VAL A 437 -14.08 -7.79 15.22
C VAL A 437 -13.51 -9.15 15.63
N GLY A 438 -13.53 -9.46 16.93
CA GLY A 438 -12.75 -10.55 17.49
C GLY A 438 -11.25 -10.31 17.30
N GLN A 439 -10.53 -11.26 16.74
CA GLN A 439 -9.11 -11.17 16.41
C GLN A 439 -8.84 -10.44 15.08
N PHE A 440 -9.84 -10.26 14.23
CA PHE A 440 -9.73 -9.48 13.00
C PHE A 440 -9.56 -7.99 13.32
N SER A 441 -8.63 -7.31 12.64
CA SER A 441 -8.40 -5.86 12.77
C SER A 441 -8.58 -5.17 11.43
N MET A 442 -9.58 -4.26 11.31
CA MET A 442 -9.81 -3.53 10.06
C MET A 442 -8.76 -2.44 9.82
N ALA A 443 -8.01 -2.08 10.84
CA ALA A 443 -7.05 -0.99 10.82
C ALA A 443 -5.69 -1.35 10.24
N ASN A 444 -5.46 -2.59 9.83
CA ASN A 444 -4.12 -3.07 9.49
C ASN A 444 -4.12 -3.84 8.16
N GLU A 445 -3.14 -3.58 7.31
CA GLU A 445 -3.05 -4.01 5.93
C GLU A 445 -3.08 -5.53 5.74
N PRO A 446 -2.42 -6.36 6.55
CA PRO A 446 -2.53 -7.82 6.45
C PRO A 446 -3.95 -8.36 6.57
N CYS A 447 -4.90 -7.54 7.04
CA CYS A 447 -6.30 -7.92 7.20
C CYS A 447 -7.16 -7.68 5.95
N LEU A 448 -6.74 -6.82 5.02
CA LEU A 448 -7.59 -6.29 3.94
C LEU A 448 -8.16 -7.36 3.01
N HIS A 449 -7.42 -8.41 2.72
CA HIS A 449 -7.86 -9.51 1.83
C HIS A 449 -8.76 -10.53 2.54
N ILE A 450 -8.66 -10.66 3.86
CA ILE A 450 -9.30 -11.74 4.64
C ILE A 450 -10.82 -11.81 4.45
N PRO A 451 -11.58 -10.70 4.40
CA PRO A 451 -13.03 -10.73 4.19
C PRO A 451 -13.45 -11.38 2.87
N TYR A 452 -12.54 -11.45 1.89
CA TYR A 452 -12.80 -12.02 0.56
C TYR A 452 -12.46 -13.50 0.44
N LEU A 453 -11.76 -14.09 1.41
CA LEU A 453 -11.32 -15.48 1.38
C LEU A 453 -12.46 -16.51 1.33
N TYR A 454 -13.66 -16.15 1.78
CA TYR A 454 -14.83 -17.03 1.67
C TYR A 454 -15.18 -17.42 0.23
N ASN A 455 -14.81 -16.58 -0.76
CA ASN A 455 -15.03 -16.87 -2.17
C ASN A 455 -14.26 -18.12 -2.61
N TYR A 456 -13.05 -18.32 -2.07
CA TYR A 456 -12.21 -19.49 -2.36
C TYR A 456 -12.73 -20.80 -1.75
N ALA A 457 -13.62 -20.70 -0.75
CA ALA A 457 -14.28 -21.84 -0.13
C ALA A 457 -15.74 -22.03 -0.60
N GLY A 458 -16.16 -21.38 -1.71
CA GLY A 458 -17.50 -21.51 -2.28
C GLY A 458 -18.62 -20.85 -1.46
N ALA A 459 -18.28 -19.86 -0.63
CA ALA A 459 -19.23 -19.16 0.22
C ALA A 459 -19.25 -17.62 0.00
N PRO A 460 -19.39 -17.12 -1.26
CA PRO A 460 -19.27 -15.68 -1.57
C PRO A 460 -20.32 -14.81 -0.83
N TRP A 461 -21.45 -15.38 -0.46
CA TRP A 461 -22.47 -14.68 0.34
C TRP A 461 -21.92 -14.25 1.73
N ARG A 462 -20.92 -14.95 2.29
CA ARG A 462 -20.27 -14.53 3.53
C ARG A 462 -19.35 -13.33 3.31
N THR A 463 -18.58 -13.30 2.22
CA THR A 463 -17.82 -12.13 1.79
C THR A 463 -18.75 -10.92 1.66
N GLN A 464 -19.87 -11.06 0.93
CA GLN A 464 -20.83 -9.98 0.72
C GLN A 464 -21.34 -9.39 2.04
N LYS A 465 -21.70 -10.25 3.00
CA LYS A 465 -22.10 -9.83 4.34
C LYS A 465 -20.98 -9.14 5.10
N ARG A 466 -19.78 -9.71 5.06
CA ARG A 466 -18.64 -9.26 5.87
C ARG A 466 -18.13 -7.90 5.38
N VAL A 467 -17.89 -7.76 4.10
CA VAL A 467 -17.40 -6.51 3.49
C VAL A 467 -18.37 -5.36 3.74
N ARG A 468 -19.68 -5.56 3.47
CA ARG A 468 -20.68 -4.53 3.74
C ARG A 468 -20.69 -4.09 5.21
N ARG A 469 -20.61 -5.02 6.14
CA ARG A 469 -20.58 -4.70 7.57
C ARG A 469 -19.30 -3.94 7.98
N LEU A 470 -18.15 -4.32 7.45
CA LEU A 470 -16.89 -3.63 7.75
C LEU A 470 -16.90 -2.19 7.24
N LEU A 471 -17.39 -1.98 6.01
CA LEU A 471 -17.55 -0.63 5.46
C LEU A 471 -18.52 0.22 6.30
N GLU A 472 -19.69 -0.31 6.63
CA GLU A 472 -20.70 0.38 7.44
C GLU A 472 -20.21 0.72 8.86
N GLN A 473 -19.42 -0.16 9.46
CA GLN A 473 -18.99 -0.04 10.86
C GLN A 473 -17.80 0.90 11.04
N TRP A 474 -16.83 0.86 10.12
CA TRP A 474 -15.52 1.44 10.36
C TRP A 474 -15.20 2.65 9.49
N PHE A 475 -15.87 2.81 8.33
CA PHE A 475 -15.59 3.91 7.42
C PHE A 475 -16.77 4.88 7.36
N ARG A 476 -16.61 6.04 7.98
CA ARG A 476 -17.68 7.02 8.19
C ARG A 476 -17.24 8.42 7.79
N ASN A 477 -18.21 9.26 7.45
CA ASN A 477 -17.99 10.68 7.18
C ASN A 477 -17.88 11.48 8.50
N ASP A 478 -16.83 11.20 9.27
CA ASP A 478 -16.48 11.95 10.48
C ASP A 478 -14.97 11.93 10.72
N VAL A 479 -14.47 12.72 11.69
CA VAL A 479 -13.03 12.83 12.02
C VAL A 479 -12.42 11.53 12.56
N MET A 480 -13.24 10.57 12.99
CA MET A 480 -12.85 9.24 13.44
C MET A 480 -13.30 8.18 12.41
N GLY A 481 -13.45 8.55 11.17
CA GLY A 481 -14.03 7.74 10.11
C GLY A 481 -13.10 6.69 9.50
N VAL A 482 -11.85 6.59 9.96
CA VAL A 482 -10.87 5.56 9.59
C VAL A 482 -10.44 4.82 10.86
N PRO A 483 -10.39 3.48 10.88
CA PRO A 483 -10.20 2.71 12.10
C PRO A 483 -8.75 2.61 12.61
N GLY A 484 -7.79 3.20 11.97
CA GLY A 484 -6.37 3.18 12.31
C GLY A 484 -5.58 4.11 11.42
N ASP A 485 -4.37 3.74 11.09
CA ASP A 485 -3.56 4.48 10.14
C ASP A 485 -4.03 4.17 8.71
N GLU A 486 -3.78 5.08 7.80
CA GLU A 486 -4.26 4.99 6.42
C GLU A 486 -3.21 4.33 5.51
N ASP A 487 -1.96 4.49 5.86
CA ASP A 487 -0.78 3.85 5.30
C ASP A 487 -0.65 3.95 3.78
N GLY A 488 -0.32 5.16 3.34
CA GLY A 488 0.07 5.46 1.97
C GLY A 488 -0.97 5.17 0.89
N GLY A 489 -2.24 5.04 1.25
CA GLY A 489 -3.32 4.68 0.35
C GLY A 489 -3.76 3.22 0.45
N GLY A 490 -3.12 2.38 1.27
CA GLY A 490 -3.44 0.96 1.43
C GLY A 490 -4.87 0.74 1.90
N LEU A 491 -5.22 1.31 3.05
CA LEU A 491 -6.56 1.19 3.63
C LEU A 491 -7.63 1.91 2.78
N SER A 492 -7.31 3.07 2.23
CA SER A 492 -8.22 3.82 1.35
C SER A 492 -8.51 3.08 0.05
N ALA A 493 -7.53 2.39 -0.54
CA ALA A 493 -7.75 1.57 -1.72
C ALA A 493 -8.67 0.37 -1.43
N PHE A 494 -8.58 -0.23 -0.24
CA PHE A 494 -9.55 -1.24 0.20
C PHE A 494 -10.97 -0.66 0.20
N VAL A 495 -11.18 0.53 0.76
CA VAL A 495 -12.50 1.18 0.79
C VAL A 495 -13.00 1.45 -0.62
N ALA A 496 -12.15 1.98 -1.51
CA ALA A 496 -12.53 2.27 -2.89
C ALA A 496 -12.97 1.00 -3.64
N PHE A 497 -12.15 -0.03 -3.65
CA PHE A 497 -12.48 -1.31 -4.30
C PHE A 497 -13.71 -1.97 -3.68
N SER A 498 -13.75 -2.07 -2.36
CA SER A 498 -14.85 -2.74 -1.66
C SER A 498 -16.19 -2.01 -1.87
N SER A 499 -16.17 -0.68 -1.97
CA SER A 499 -17.35 0.12 -2.29
C SER A 499 -17.85 -0.11 -3.71
N LEU A 500 -16.93 -0.32 -4.66
CA LEU A 500 -17.25 -0.72 -6.03
C LEU A 500 -17.74 -2.17 -6.11
N GLY A 501 -17.44 -2.99 -5.11
CA GLY A 501 -17.89 -4.37 -4.99
C GLY A 501 -16.96 -5.44 -5.54
N PHE A 502 -15.66 -5.17 -5.64
CA PHE A 502 -14.63 -6.15 -6.00
C PHE A 502 -13.28 -5.81 -5.34
N TYR A 503 -12.33 -6.74 -5.33
CA TYR A 503 -11.03 -6.55 -4.68
C TYR A 503 -9.92 -7.41 -5.31
N PRO A 504 -8.67 -6.90 -5.47
CA PRO A 504 -7.52 -7.63 -5.99
C PRO A 504 -6.81 -8.40 -4.86
N ILE A 505 -7.27 -9.61 -4.50
CA ILE A 505 -6.72 -10.36 -3.36
C ILE A 505 -5.24 -10.69 -3.55
N THR A 506 -4.84 -11.07 -4.76
CA THR A 506 -3.49 -11.52 -5.10
C THR A 506 -2.93 -10.62 -6.20
N PRO A 507 -2.28 -9.50 -5.87
CA PRO A 507 -1.52 -8.75 -6.86
C PRO A 507 -0.53 -9.67 -7.61
N GLY A 508 -0.47 -9.53 -8.94
CA GLY A 508 0.21 -10.47 -9.82
C GLY A 508 -0.71 -11.45 -10.53
N LEU A 509 -1.90 -11.74 -10.00
CA LEU A 509 -2.97 -12.39 -10.75
C LEU A 509 -3.90 -11.32 -11.33
N PRO A 510 -4.09 -11.27 -12.67
CA PRO A 510 -4.87 -10.22 -13.32
C PRO A 510 -6.37 -10.46 -13.17
N MET A 511 -6.86 -10.46 -11.94
CA MET A 511 -8.27 -10.73 -11.62
C MET A 511 -8.74 -9.98 -10.38
N TYR A 512 -10.05 -9.92 -10.21
CA TYR A 512 -10.72 -9.30 -9.07
C TYR A 512 -11.80 -10.23 -8.51
N VAL A 513 -11.86 -10.33 -7.20
CA VAL A 513 -12.86 -11.12 -6.47
C VAL A 513 -14.08 -10.25 -6.18
N ILE A 514 -15.27 -10.77 -6.47
CA ILE A 514 -16.54 -10.04 -6.30
C ILE A 514 -16.96 -10.06 -4.83
N GLY A 515 -17.23 -8.87 -4.29
CA GLY A 515 -17.79 -8.62 -2.97
C GLY A 515 -19.27 -8.22 -3.05
N SER A 516 -19.61 -7.06 -2.45
CA SER A 516 -20.97 -6.49 -2.49
C SER A 516 -20.90 -4.97 -2.61
N PRO A 517 -21.26 -4.40 -3.79
CA PRO A 517 -21.21 -2.96 -4.01
C PRO A 517 -22.07 -2.18 -3.02
N VAL A 518 -21.65 -0.96 -2.68
CA VAL A 518 -22.44 -0.03 -1.84
C VAL A 518 -23.18 1.03 -2.66
N PHE A 519 -23.03 1.01 -3.98
CA PHE A 519 -23.64 1.97 -4.89
C PHE A 519 -24.66 1.30 -5.81
N GLU A 520 -25.69 2.06 -6.20
CA GLU A 520 -26.66 1.62 -7.19
C GLU A 520 -26.02 1.41 -8.57
N ARG A 521 -25.10 2.33 -8.93
CA ARG A 521 -24.34 2.27 -10.18
C ARG A 521 -22.97 2.91 -9.99
N SER A 522 -21.96 2.26 -10.54
CA SER A 522 -20.59 2.79 -10.65
C SER A 522 -20.14 2.71 -12.09
N VAL A 523 -19.39 3.70 -12.54
CA VAL A 523 -18.82 3.76 -13.90
C VAL A 523 -17.34 4.06 -13.80
N ILE A 524 -16.50 3.17 -14.28
CA ILE A 524 -15.05 3.33 -14.37
C ILE A 524 -14.73 3.71 -15.82
N LYS A 525 -14.11 4.86 -16.03
CA LYS A 525 -13.60 5.32 -17.33
C LYS A 525 -12.18 4.79 -17.52
N LEU A 526 -11.98 4.01 -18.55
CA LEU A 526 -10.69 3.40 -18.86
C LEU A 526 -9.92 4.27 -19.85
N ASP A 527 -8.59 4.26 -19.76
CA ASP A 527 -7.74 5.07 -20.66
C ASP A 527 -7.79 4.63 -22.13
N ASN A 528 -8.27 3.42 -22.40
CA ASN A 528 -8.57 2.96 -23.76
C ASN A 528 -9.88 3.55 -24.36
N GLY A 529 -10.50 4.52 -23.67
CA GLY A 529 -11.73 5.21 -24.08
C GLY A 529 -13.03 4.44 -23.81
N LYS A 530 -12.96 3.24 -23.24
CA LYS A 530 -14.14 2.44 -22.86
C LYS A 530 -14.57 2.76 -21.44
N THR A 531 -15.71 2.20 -21.05
CA THR A 531 -16.22 2.25 -19.66
C THR A 531 -16.56 0.85 -19.19
N PHE A 532 -16.28 0.60 -17.91
CA PHE A 532 -16.78 -0.58 -17.22
C PHE A 532 -17.82 -0.14 -16.17
N GLU A 533 -19.04 -0.66 -16.28
CA GLU A 533 -20.14 -0.32 -15.39
C GLU A 533 -20.43 -1.46 -14.42
N ILE A 534 -20.70 -1.12 -13.17
CA ILE A 534 -21.24 -2.04 -12.17
C ILE A 534 -22.63 -1.51 -11.80
N VAL A 535 -23.65 -2.35 -12.00
CA VAL A 535 -25.06 -1.97 -11.82
C VAL A 535 -25.73 -2.93 -10.84
N CYS A 536 -26.24 -2.40 -9.74
CA CYS A 536 -26.99 -3.15 -8.73
C CYS A 536 -28.49 -2.97 -8.96
N LYS A 537 -29.14 -3.98 -9.51
CA LYS A 537 -30.60 -4.03 -9.57
C LYS A 537 -31.19 -4.40 -8.22
N ASN A 538 -32.34 -3.86 -7.89
CA ASN A 538 -33.00 -3.98 -6.58
C ASN A 538 -32.10 -3.46 -5.44
N TYR A 539 -31.31 -2.42 -5.72
CA TYR A 539 -30.46 -1.80 -4.74
C TYR A 539 -31.29 -1.28 -3.55
N ALA A 540 -30.88 -1.66 -2.36
CA ALA A 540 -31.36 -1.11 -1.09
C ALA A 540 -30.27 -1.37 -0.02
N PRO A 541 -30.19 -0.58 1.04
CA PRO A 541 -29.14 -0.77 2.08
C PRO A 541 -29.11 -2.19 2.67
N GLN A 542 -30.28 -2.81 2.87
CA GLN A 542 -30.39 -4.19 3.38
C GLN A 542 -30.07 -5.25 2.31
N ASN A 543 -30.18 -4.94 1.02
CA ASN A 543 -29.98 -5.88 -0.08
C ASN A 543 -28.48 -6.04 -0.39
N LYS A 544 -27.78 -6.77 0.44
CA LYS A 544 -26.32 -6.95 0.35
C LYS A 544 -25.90 -8.24 -0.36
N TYR A 545 -26.84 -9.14 -0.68
CA TYR A 545 -26.55 -10.45 -1.24
C TYR A 545 -26.87 -10.51 -2.72
N ILE A 546 -25.92 -10.99 -3.52
CA ILE A 546 -26.09 -11.22 -4.94
C ILE A 546 -26.98 -12.45 -5.14
N GLN A 547 -28.09 -12.26 -5.87
CA GLN A 547 -29.01 -13.33 -6.24
C GLN A 547 -28.64 -13.95 -7.58
N SER A 548 -28.21 -13.13 -8.54
CA SER A 548 -27.69 -13.53 -9.84
C SER A 548 -26.83 -12.40 -10.40
N ALA A 549 -25.98 -12.75 -11.39
CA ALA A 549 -25.14 -11.79 -12.07
C ALA A 549 -25.12 -12.03 -13.58
N THR A 550 -24.87 -10.96 -14.34
CA THR A 550 -24.50 -11.04 -15.75
C THR A 550 -23.28 -10.17 -16.02
N LEU A 551 -22.39 -10.63 -16.88
CA LEU A 551 -21.29 -9.83 -17.41
C LEU A 551 -21.50 -9.68 -18.92
N ASN A 552 -21.66 -8.44 -19.39
CA ASN A 552 -21.97 -8.11 -20.79
C ASN A 552 -23.18 -8.89 -21.33
N GLY A 553 -24.24 -9.02 -20.51
CA GLY A 553 -25.48 -9.71 -20.86
C GLY A 553 -25.43 -11.24 -20.78
N LYS A 554 -24.27 -11.84 -20.50
CA LYS A 554 -24.13 -13.29 -20.31
C LYS A 554 -24.24 -13.62 -18.82
N VAL A 555 -24.91 -14.72 -18.49
CA VAL A 555 -25.00 -15.22 -17.11
C VAL A 555 -23.60 -15.41 -16.53
N TRP A 556 -23.39 -14.88 -15.33
CA TRP A 556 -22.10 -14.91 -14.67
C TRP A 556 -22.21 -15.61 -13.30
N ASN A 557 -21.74 -16.85 -13.25
CA ASN A 557 -21.80 -17.70 -12.05
C ASN A 557 -20.41 -17.86 -11.41
N LYS A 558 -19.49 -16.90 -11.64
CA LYS A 558 -18.18 -16.86 -10.98
C LYS A 558 -18.18 -15.78 -9.93
N SER A 559 -17.51 -16.03 -8.81
CA SER A 559 -17.31 -15.05 -7.75
C SER A 559 -16.11 -14.11 -8.01
N TRP A 560 -15.67 -14.02 -9.26
CA TRP A 560 -14.54 -13.24 -9.73
C TRP A 560 -14.66 -12.91 -11.22
N PHE A 561 -13.86 -11.94 -11.69
CA PHE A 561 -13.67 -11.63 -13.12
C PHE A 561 -12.22 -11.19 -13.39
N SER A 562 -11.76 -11.34 -14.63
CA SER A 562 -10.39 -10.99 -15.03
C SER A 562 -10.23 -9.49 -15.31
N HIS A 563 -9.00 -8.99 -15.24
CA HIS A 563 -8.66 -7.64 -15.69
C HIS A 563 -8.96 -7.43 -17.18
N GLU A 564 -8.75 -8.46 -18.00
CA GLU A 564 -9.09 -8.44 -19.44
C GLU A 564 -10.60 -8.16 -19.66
N GLU A 565 -11.47 -8.75 -18.82
CA GLU A 565 -12.92 -8.49 -18.90
C GLU A 565 -13.25 -7.04 -18.50
N LEU A 566 -12.54 -6.47 -17.53
CA LEU A 566 -12.67 -5.07 -17.18
C LEU A 566 -12.21 -4.16 -18.32
N GLU A 567 -11.04 -4.42 -18.89
CA GLU A 567 -10.47 -3.61 -19.99
C GLU A 567 -11.28 -3.67 -21.30
N LYS A 568 -12.00 -4.77 -21.55
CA LYS A 568 -12.94 -4.84 -22.67
C LYS A 568 -14.06 -3.83 -22.55
N GLY A 569 -14.28 -3.32 -21.34
CA GLY A 569 -15.41 -2.46 -21.00
C GLY A 569 -16.72 -3.24 -20.95
N GLY A 570 -17.82 -2.52 -20.78
CA GLY A 570 -19.15 -3.11 -20.71
C GLY A 570 -19.76 -3.05 -19.31
N LYS A 571 -20.51 -4.11 -18.92
CA LYS A 571 -21.34 -4.02 -17.72
C LYS A 571 -21.36 -5.33 -16.93
N LEU A 572 -21.03 -5.23 -15.65
CA LEU A 572 -21.35 -6.23 -14.63
C LEU A 572 -22.69 -5.82 -13.97
N GLU A 573 -23.74 -6.60 -14.18
CA GLU A 573 -25.04 -6.36 -13.58
C GLU A 573 -25.31 -7.40 -12.51
N LEU A 574 -25.64 -6.93 -11.29
CA LEU A 574 -25.88 -7.73 -10.10
C LEU A 574 -27.33 -7.55 -9.65
N ILE A 575 -28.08 -8.65 -9.51
CA ILE A 575 -29.40 -8.63 -8.89
C ILE A 575 -29.21 -8.82 -7.38
N MET A 576 -29.54 -7.80 -6.61
CA MET A 576 -29.34 -7.78 -5.16
C MET A 576 -30.57 -8.24 -4.41
N GLY A 577 -30.38 -8.82 -3.21
CA GLY A 577 -31.45 -9.25 -2.32
C GLY A 577 -31.06 -9.22 -0.85
N GLU A 578 -32.06 -9.27 0.01
CA GLU A 578 -31.91 -9.17 1.47
C GLU A 578 -31.37 -10.46 2.10
N TYR A 579 -31.68 -11.61 1.50
CA TYR A 579 -31.29 -12.91 2.03
C TYR A 579 -30.15 -13.55 1.24
N PRO A 580 -29.24 -14.31 1.92
CA PRO A 580 -28.11 -14.93 1.26
C PRO A 580 -28.54 -15.98 0.23
N ASN A 581 -28.06 -15.83 -1.00
CA ASN A 581 -28.12 -16.87 -2.01
C ASN A 581 -26.88 -17.76 -1.87
N LYS A 582 -27.04 -18.94 -1.32
CA LYS A 582 -25.94 -19.89 -1.05
C LYS A 582 -25.55 -20.71 -2.28
N SER A 583 -26.31 -20.61 -3.37
CA SER A 583 -26.04 -21.36 -4.62
C SER A 583 -25.34 -20.54 -5.70
N TRP A 584 -25.41 -19.18 -5.64
CA TRP A 584 -24.71 -18.35 -6.60
C TRP A 584 -23.18 -18.44 -6.40
N ALA A 585 -22.48 -18.78 -7.46
CA ALA A 585 -21.02 -18.87 -7.54
C ALA A 585 -20.38 -19.76 -6.42
N SER A 586 -21.08 -20.83 -6.01
CA SER A 586 -20.63 -21.75 -4.95
C SER A 586 -19.96 -23.04 -5.47
N LEU A 587 -20.02 -23.29 -6.78
CA LEU A 587 -19.46 -24.49 -7.39
C LEU A 587 -17.93 -24.37 -7.54
N PRO A 588 -17.19 -25.48 -7.60
CA PRO A 588 -15.72 -25.47 -7.72
C PRO A 588 -15.22 -24.65 -8.93
N GLU A 589 -15.88 -24.71 -10.07
CA GLU A 589 -15.52 -23.95 -11.26
C GLU A 589 -15.85 -22.44 -11.18
N SER A 590 -16.54 -22.05 -10.14
CA SER A 590 -16.96 -20.66 -9.88
C SER A 590 -16.04 -19.91 -8.92
N ILE A 591 -15.20 -20.65 -8.17
CA ILE A 591 -14.26 -20.05 -7.21
C ILE A 591 -13.12 -19.33 -7.94
N PRO A 592 -12.47 -18.32 -7.29
CA PRO A 592 -11.34 -17.65 -7.87
C PRO A 592 -10.16 -18.62 -8.08
N PRO A 593 -9.39 -18.48 -9.16
CA PRO A 593 -8.17 -19.25 -9.35
C PRO A 593 -7.11 -18.92 -8.30
N SER A 594 -6.29 -19.89 -7.97
CA SER A 594 -5.05 -19.70 -7.23
C SER A 594 -3.90 -20.36 -7.99
N PHE A 595 -2.68 -20.15 -7.53
CA PHE A 595 -1.46 -20.55 -8.21
C PHE A 595 -1.48 -22.01 -8.77
N GLU A 596 -1.84 -23.02 -7.97
CA GLU A 596 -1.86 -24.43 -8.43
C GLU A 596 -2.91 -24.70 -9.52
N MET A 597 -4.02 -23.97 -9.51
CA MET A 597 -5.07 -24.12 -10.53
C MET A 597 -4.67 -23.49 -11.88
N VAL A 598 -3.84 -22.46 -11.87
CA VAL A 598 -3.37 -21.80 -13.12
C VAL A 598 -2.36 -22.71 -13.83
N GLU A 599 -1.45 -23.37 -13.11
CA GLU A 599 -0.46 -24.27 -13.72
C GLU A 599 -1.10 -25.53 -14.33
N ASN A 600 -2.13 -26.08 -13.71
CA ASN A 600 -2.85 -27.25 -14.23
C ASN A 600 -3.71 -26.94 -15.48
N ARG A 601 -4.00 -25.66 -15.80
CA ARG A 601 -4.74 -25.27 -16.99
C ARG A 601 -3.86 -25.09 -18.24
N ASP A 602 -2.59 -24.73 -18.04
CA ASP A 602 -1.63 -24.61 -19.13
C ASP A 602 -1.07 -25.97 -19.57
N SER A 603 -1.38 -27.05 -18.83
CA SER A 603 -0.97 -28.41 -19.12
C SER A 603 -2.09 -29.28 -19.76
N LEU A 604 -3.24 -28.69 -20.04
CA LEU A 604 -4.35 -29.29 -20.78
C LEU A 604 -4.58 -28.54 -22.10
#